data_15a7914e386c7fbd8f3b7a3ad2348f52
#
_entry.id   15a7914e386c7fbd8f3b7a3ad2348f52
#
_cell.length_a   1.000
_cell.length_b   1.000
_cell.length_c   1.000
_cell.angle_alpha   90.00
_cell.angle_beta   90.00
_cell.angle_gamma   90.00
#
_symmetry.space_group_name_H-M   'P 1'
#
loop_
_entity.id
_entity.type
_entity.pdbx_description
1 polymer ?
#
loop_
_entity_poly.entity_id
_entity_poly.type
_entity_poly.pdbx_seq_one_letter_code
_entity_poly.pdbx_strand_id
1 'polypeptide(L)'
;MTNSASMSVQRLQKVIARVLHRIVELAARLLFSIVYYGSRETVPPIKNMLLLESASSLAFKIRTKKVTSVEVVESFIARINEVNPLINSFVDNRFDAALEEARSADELIASGSKSEATLAKEKPFLGVPFTTKECLQSEGLSFSAGLYARRNIKGTKDADAVACMKKAGAILLGVTNVSELAMWWESHNYVHGRSRNPYNASRIVGGSSGGEGAILASGASPIGIGSDIGGSIRMPSFFNGIFGHKPSKFIVSNEGQFPLPTVEDHASFLGLGPMSRYACDLLPTLKVIADKNVSKLKLDTPVDMKKIKVFYAEDDGGSLCVSPVDPDIKASLRNVISYLEQAHGIKAQKVSLNLLRLSGPLWFARMKSASGSRFAQELSNNEGNFNVFWELVKWLLCTTHHTLIALFTVVMEGFGAEYGSPKHQHLVEKSNQLQKQFNDMLGDDGIFLYPTHPTPAPFHNEPLIKPFNFSYAGIFNIMGFPATHIPLGLGSEGLPIGIQAVGTYGNDHLTIAMAVELEKTFGGWVAPAVSV
;
A
#
# COMPACT_ATOMS: atom_id res chain seq x y z
N MET A 1 -20.39 -44.20 12.55
CA MET A 1 -20.22 -43.43 13.81
C MET A 1 -18.83 -42.82 13.96
N THR A 2 -17.76 -43.38 13.39
CA THR A 2 -16.36 -42.88 13.48
C THR A 2 -16.12 -41.52 12.80
N ASN A 3 -16.79 -41.20 11.68
CA ASN A 3 -16.61 -39.94 10.96
C ASN A 3 -17.21 -38.70 11.67
N SER A 4 -18.30 -38.88 12.41
CA SER A 4 -18.97 -37.79 13.13
C SER A 4 -18.19 -37.37 14.39
N ALA A 5 -17.62 -38.31 15.12
CA ALA A 5 -16.77 -38.04 16.29
C ALA A 5 -15.46 -37.35 15.88
N SER A 6 -14.81 -37.76 14.78
CA SER A 6 -13.62 -37.13 14.23
C SER A 6 -13.88 -35.67 13.78
N MET A 7 -15.03 -35.41 13.14
CA MET A 7 -15.41 -34.04 12.74
C MET A 7 -15.70 -33.13 13.95
N SER A 8 -16.28 -33.67 15.04
CA SER A 8 -16.52 -32.87 16.26
C SER A 8 -15.22 -32.52 16.99
N VAL A 9 -14.26 -33.43 17.06
CA VAL A 9 -12.93 -33.19 17.64
C VAL A 9 -12.16 -32.13 16.84
N GLN A 10 -12.16 -32.23 15.53
CA GLN A 10 -11.50 -31.21 14.67
C GLN A 10 -12.14 -29.83 14.80
N ARG A 11 -13.47 -29.75 14.95
CA ARG A 11 -14.15 -28.47 15.23
C ARG A 11 -13.73 -27.89 16.58
N LEU A 12 -13.68 -28.72 17.62
CA LEU A 12 -13.25 -28.29 18.95
C LEU A 12 -11.80 -27.80 18.95
N GLN A 13 -10.89 -28.54 18.31
CA GLN A 13 -9.48 -28.12 18.16
C GLN A 13 -9.35 -26.76 17.46
N LYS A 14 -10.13 -26.49 16.41
CA LYS A 14 -10.15 -25.18 15.73
C LYS A 14 -10.68 -24.06 16.63
N VAL A 15 -11.70 -24.33 17.43
CA VAL A 15 -12.23 -23.36 18.41
C VAL A 15 -11.18 -23.03 19.47
N ILE A 16 -10.56 -24.06 20.05
CA ILE A 16 -9.49 -23.89 21.04
C ILE A 16 -8.31 -23.09 20.45
N ALA A 17 -7.86 -23.44 19.25
CA ALA A 17 -6.78 -22.72 18.58
C ALA A 17 -7.11 -21.23 18.36
N ARG A 18 -8.35 -20.91 17.97
CA ARG A 18 -8.81 -19.52 17.85
C ARG A 18 -8.81 -18.79 19.19
N VAL A 19 -9.31 -19.42 20.23
CA VAL A 19 -9.35 -18.81 21.58
C VAL A 19 -7.94 -18.54 22.07
N LEU A 20 -7.03 -19.50 21.94
CA LEU A 20 -5.62 -19.32 22.31
C LEU A 20 -4.95 -18.21 21.51
N HIS A 21 -5.15 -18.17 20.20
CA HIS A 21 -4.62 -17.09 19.35
C HIS A 21 -5.13 -15.73 19.81
N ARG A 22 -6.42 -15.61 20.13
CA ARG A 22 -7.04 -14.41 20.68
C ARG A 22 -6.42 -13.96 22.00
N ILE A 23 -6.21 -14.91 22.91
CA ILE A 23 -5.57 -14.63 24.22
C ILE A 23 -4.16 -14.07 24.00
N VAL A 24 -3.38 -14.69 23.10
CA VAL A 24 -2.02 -14.22 22.75
C VAL A 24 -2.07 -12.82 22.16
N GLU A 25 -2.97 -12.54 21.22
CA GLU A 25 -3.12 -11.20 20.61
C GLU A 25 -3.47 -10.13 21.66
N LEU A 26 -4.42 -10.42 22.56
CA LEU A 26 -4.83 -9.50 23.61
C LEU A 26 -3.71 -9.25 24.63
N ALA A 27 -3.02 -10.30 25.04
CA ALA A 27 -1.88 -10.19 25.95
C ALA A 27 -0.74 -9.38 25.32
N ALA A 28 -0.44 -9.63 24.05
CA ALA A 28 0.56 -8.86 23.31
C ALA A 28 0.16 -7.39 23.18
N ARG A 29 -1.08 -7.10 22.81
CA ARG A 29 -1.59 -5.73 22.72
C ARG A 29 -1.48 -4.99 24.06
N LEU A 30 -1.84 -5.65 25.16
CA LEU A 30 -1.69 -5.09 26.51
C LEU A 30 -0.22 -4.80 26.82
N LEU A 31 0.68 -5.77 26.56
CA LEU A 31 2.12 -5.59 26.76
C LEU A 31 2.65 -4.40 25.95
N PHE A 32 2.36 -4.33 24.66
CA PHE A 32 2.80 -3.23 23.81
C PHE A 32 2.18 -1.89 24.24
N SER A 33 0.93 -1.87 24.71
CA SER A 33 0.32 -0.65 25.22
C SER A 33 1.04 -0.11 26.46
N ILE A 34 1.61 -0.99 27.28
CA ILE A 34 2.44 -0.62 28.46
C ILE A 34 3.82 -0.15 28.00
N VAL A 35 4.48 -0.90 27.09
CA VAL A 35 5.81 -0.56 26.56
C VAL A 35 5.82 0.80 25.89
N TYR A 36 4.77 1.13 25.12
CA TYR A 36 4.63 2.40 24.41
C TYR A 36 3.77 3.43 25.16
N TYR A 37 3.52 3.23 26.44
CA TYR A 37 2.79 4.20 27.27
C TYR A 37 3.54 5.55 27.30
N GLY A 38 2.83 6.62 26.92
CA GLY A 38 3.42 7.97 26.84
C GLY A 38 4.07 8.33 25.49
N SER A 39 4.28 7.38 24.57
CA SER A 39 4.88 7.62 23.25
C SER A 39 3.83 7.97 22.18
N ARG A 40 2.86 8.84 22.50
CA ARG A 40 1.75 9.21 21.62
C ARG A 40 2.01 10.51 20.86
N GLU A 41 3.25 10.74 20.43
CA GLU A 41 3.59 11.92 19.65
C GLU A 41 2.87 11.87 18.29
N THR A 42 2.38 13.04 17.87
CA THR A 42 1.78 13.27 16.55
C THR A 42 2.57 14.34 15.81
N VAL A 43 2.46 14.39 14.48
CA VAL A 43 3.08 15.47 13.72
C VAL A 43 2.38 16.81 14.01
N PRO A 44 3.08 17.96 13.89
CA PRO A 44 2.47 19.27 14.08
C PRO A 44 1.32 19.51 13.08
N PRO A 45 0.32 20.34 13.42
CA PRO A 45 -0.78 20.66 12.53
C PRO A 45 -0.29 21.38 11.26
N ILE A 46 -1.00 21.17 10.16
CA ILE A 46 -0.71 21.84 8.88
C ILE A 46 -1.18 23.29 8.98
N LYS A 47 -0.26 24.23 8.77
CA LYS A 47 -0.55 25.69 8.80
C LYS A 47 -0.63 26.30 7.41
N ASN A 48 0.15 25.79 6.46
CA ASN A 48 0.16 26.29 5.09
C ASN A 48 -0.94 25.63 4.26
N MET A 49 -1.86 26.42 3.74
CA MET A 49 -3.02 25.95 2.96
C MET A 49 -2.64 25.29 1.64
N LEU A 50 -1.49 25.59 1.05
CA LEU A 50 -1.00 24.91 -0.15
C LEU A 50 -0.79 23.41 0.09
N LEU A 51 -0.43 23.03 1.31
CA LEU A 51 -0.23 21.64 1.69
C LEU A 51 -1.55 20.83 1.76
N LEU A 52 -2.70 21.51 1.80
CA LEU A 52 -4.04 20.88 1.83
C LEU A 52 -4.63 20.71 0.42
N GLU A 53 -3.96 21.22 -0.61
CA GLU A 53 -4.44 21.08 -1.99
C GLU A 53 -4.18 19.67 -2.54
N SER A 54 -5.04 19.22 -3.46
CA SER A 54 -4.78 18.04 -4.27
C SER A 54 -3.70 18.32 -5.32
N ALA A 55 -3.01 17.29 -5.81
CA ALA A 55 -2.03 17.44 -6.88
C ALA A 55 -2.65 18.03 -8.14
N SER A 56 -3.86 17.60 -8.47
CA SER A 56 -4.64 18.13 -9.61
C SER A 56 -4.97 19.62 -9.45
N SER A 57 -5.34 20.05 -8.23
CA SER A 57 -5.60 21.44 -7.90
C SER A 57 -4.32 22.29 -7.99
N LEU A 58 -3.21 21.80 -7.42
CA LEU A 58 -1.91 22.46 -7.51
C LEU A 58 -1.48 22.62 -8.98
N ALA A 59 -1.57 21.58 -9.80
CA ALA A 59 -1.24 21.62 -11.21
C ALA A 59 -2.05 22.70 -11.96
N PHE A 60 -3.36 22.78 -11.68
CA PHE A 60 -4.22 23.81 -12.27
C PHE A 60 -3.84 25.22 -11.79
N LYS A 61 -3.58 25.42 -10.49
CA LYS A 61 -3.19 26.72 -9.93
C LYS A 61 -1.86 27.20 -10.49
N ILE A 62 -0.88 26.30 -10.65
CA ILE A 62 0.42 26.62 -11.24
C ILE A 62 0.25 27.03 -12.72
N ARG A 63 -0.43 26.21 -13.53
CA ARG A 63 -0.66 26.53 -14.95
C ARG A 63 -1.44 27.83 -15.18
N THR A 64 -2.35 28.17 -14.26
CA THR A 64 -3.14 29.42 -14.32
C THR A 64 -2.47 30.60 -13.59
N LYS A 65 -1.21 30.48 -13.18
CA LYS A 65 -0.42 31.54 -12.52
C LYS A 65 -1.04 32.03 -11.20
N LYS A 66 -1.84 31.20 -10.51
CA LYS A 66 -2.40 31.52 -9.17
C LYS A 66 -1.40 31.27 -8.04
N VAL A 67 -0.41 30.45 -8.28
CA VAL A 67 0.72 30.13 -7.43
C VAL A 67 1.89 29.73 -8.32
N THR A 68 3.11 29.97 -7.89
CA THR A 68 4.31 29.50 -8.62
C THR A 68 4.65 28.07 -8.22
N SER A 69 5.33 27.35 -9.12
CA SER A 69 5.88 26.03 -8.81
C SER A 69 6.90 26.11 -7.68
N VAL A 70 7.72 27.17 -7.67
CA VAL A 70 8.71 27.41 -6.61
C VAL A 70 8.02 27.51 -5.24
N GLU A 71 6.98 28.35 -5.09
CA GLU A 71 6.23 28.47 -3.82
C GLU A 71 5.67 27.12 -3.34
N VAL A 72 5.14 26.33 -4.26
CA VAL A 72 4.59 25.01 -3.94
C VAL A 72 5.71 24.07 -3.47
N VAL A 73 6.80 23.95 -4.23
CA VAL A 73 7.93 23.05 -3.91
C VAL A 73 8.59 23.45 -2.58
N GLU A 74 8.84 24.74 -2.36
CA GLU A 74 9.37 25.24 -1.07
C GLU A 74 8.47 24.91 0.11
N SER A 75 7.14 25.03 -0.06
CA SER A 75 6.16 24.68 0.97
C SER A 75 6.24 23.22 1.37
N PHE A 76 6.35 22.30 0.39
CA PHE A 76 6.46 20.86 0.67
C PHE A 76 7.83 20.49 1.25
N ILE A 77 8.93 21.11 0.77
CA ILE A 77 10.28 20.93 1.37
C ILE A 77 10.27 21.37 2.84
N ALA A 78 9.71 22.54 3.13
CA ALA A 78 9.59 23.02 4.51
C ALA A 78 8.80 22.04 5.39
N ARG A 79 7.70 21.48 4.86
CA ARG A 79 6.89 20.50 5.60
C ARG A 79 7.62 19.18 5.80
N ILE A 80 8.37 18.68 4.81
CA ILE A 80 9.24 17.50 4.98
C ILE A 80 10.20 17.72 6.13
N ASN A 81 10.91 18.85 6.13
CA ASN A 81 11.88 19.18 7.18
C ASN A 81 11.26 19.31 8.58
N GLU A 82 10.00 19.77 8.66
CA GLU A 82 9.26 19.88 9.91
C GLU A 82 8.85 18.51 10.48
N VAL A 83 8.35 17.59 9.63
CA VAL A 83 7.72 16.34 10.11
C VAL A 83 8.68 15.16 10.11
N ASN A 84 9.67 15.11 9.23
CA ASN A 84 10.52 13.95 9.06
C ASN A 84 11.36 13.57 10.29
N PRO A 85 11.83 14.49 11.14
CA PRO A 85 12.50 14.14 12.40
C PRO A 85 11.62 13.29 13.34
N LEU A 86 10.29 13.45 13.26
CA LEU A 86 9.33 12.69 14.07
C LEU A 86 8.98 11.34 13.43
N ILE A 87 8.74 11.32 12.11
CA ILE A 87 8.19 10.13 11.42
C ILE A 87 9.25 9.27 10.75
N ASN A 88 10.46 9.78 10.49
CA ASN A 88 11.56 9.07 9.80
C ASN A 88 11.10 8.34 8.52
N SER A 89 10.42 9.05 7.65
CA SER A 89 9.79 8.47 6.46
C SER A 89 10.39 8.91 5.14
N PHE A 90 11.13 10.03 5.12
CA PHE A 90 11.82 10.55 3.95
C PHE A 90 13.33 10.35 4.13
N VAL A 91 13.97 9.60 3.24
CA VAL A 91 15.31 9.03 3.52
C VAL A 91 16.43 9.54 2.64
N ASP A 92 16.11 10.09 1.48
CA ASP A 92 17.08 10.78 0.61
C ASP A 92 16.37 11.82 -0.26
N ASN A 93 17.03 12.93 -0.58
CA ASN A 93 16.43 14.09 -1.21
C ASN A 93 17.24 14.64 -2.38
N ARG A 94 16.55 15.44 -3.21
CA ARG A 94 17.16 16.22 -4.29
C ARG A 94 16.59 17.66 -4.34
N PHE A 95 16.48 18.29 -3.18
CA PHE A 95 15.76 19.56 -3.02
C PHE A 95 16.29 20.68 -3.92
N ASP A 96 17.62 20.82 -4.05
CA ASP A 96 18.19 21.84 -4.91
C ASP A 96 17.79 21.64 -6.38
N ALA A 97 17.90 20.41 -6.88
CA ALA A 97 17.47 20.08 -8.23
C ALA A 97 15.94 20.24 -8.41
N ALA A 98 15.16 19.93 -7.38
CA ALA A 98 13.71 20.14 -7.42
C ALA A 98 13.34 21.62 -7.52
N LEU A 99 14.07 22.51 -6.85
CA LEU A 99 13.87 23.96 -6.95
C LEU A 99 14.27 24.50 -8.32
N GLU A 100 15.34 23.97 -8.95
CA GLU A 100 15.71 24.33 -10.32
C GLU A 100 14.62 23.87 -11.33
N GLU A 101 14.10 22.67 -11.18
CA GLU A 101 12.99 22.17 -12.00
C GLU A 101 11.72 23.01 -11.79
N ALA A 102 11.46 23.50 -10.58
CA ALA A 102 10.33 24.37 -10.27
C ALA A 102 10.48 25.74 -10.97
N ARG A 103 11.68 26.36 -10.92
CA ARG A 103 11.97 27.59 -11.67
C ARG A 103 11.77 27.40 -13.18
N SER A 104 12.26 26.30 -13.73
CA SER A 104 12.08 25.95 -15.14
C SER A 104 10.60 25.79 -15.53
N ALA A 105 9.77 25.23 -14.63
CA ALA A 105 8.33 25.12 -14.84
C ALA A 105 7.66 26.51 -14.86
N ASP A 106 8.05 27.41 -13.94
CA ASP A 106 7.52 28.78 -13.88
C ASP A 106 7.95 29.58 -15.10
N GLU A 107 9.20 29.47 -15.56
CA GLU A 107 9.71 30.10 -16.80
C GLU A 107 8.94 29.59 -18.03
N LEU A 108 8.69 28.29 -18.16
CA LEU A 108 7.89 27.75 -19.25
C LEU A 108 6.48 28.36 -19.30
N ILE A 109 5.83 28.50 -18.13
CA ILE A 109 4.50 29.10 -18.02
C ILE A 109 4.56 30.61 -18.31
N ALA A 110 5.58 31.31 -17.81
CA ALA A 110 5.77 32.74 -18.03
C ALA A 110 6.01 33.08 -19.51
N SER A 111 6.74 32.22 -20.23
CA SER A 111 7.05 32.43 -21.66
C SER A 111 5.81 32.52 -22.56
N GLY A 112 4.68 31.96 -22.12
CA GLY A 112 3.45 31.91 -22.92
C GLY A 112 3.58 31.09 -24.22
N SER A 113 4.65 30.31 -24.38
CA SER A 113 4.93 29.52 -25.60
C SER A 113 3.90 28.41 -25.84
N LYS A 114 3.19 27.97 -24.79
CA LYS A 114 2.10 26.98 -24.84
C LYS A 114 0.90 27.51 -24.08
N SER A 115 -0.31 27.21 -24.61
CA SER A 115 -1.55 27.53 -23.89
C SER A 115 -1.71 26.66 -22.64
N GLU A 116 -2.54 27.11 -21.68
CA GLU A 116 -2.87 26.32 -20.48
C GLU A 116 -3.44 24.95 -20.86
N ALA A 117 -4.36 24.90 -21.83
CA ALA A 117 -4.96 23.66 -22.30
C ALA A 117 -3.92 22.69 -22.92
N THR A 118 -2.92 23.22 -23.63
CA THR A 118 -1.81 22.43 -24.18
C THR A 118 -0.95 21.87 -23.04
N LEU A 119 -0.58 22.72 -22.06
CA LEU A 119 0.19 22.29 -20.89
C LEU A 119 -0.58 21.25 -20.06
N ALA A 120 -1.89 21.42 -19.86
CA ALA A 120 -2.72 20.47 -19.14
C ALA A 120 -2.73 19.08 -19.80
N LYS A 121 -2.66 19.03 -21.13
CA LYS A 121 -2.62 17.77 -21.89
C LYS A 121 -1.23 17.14 -21.91
N GLU A 122 -0.18 17.93 -22.18
CA GLU A 122 1.17 17.41 -22.36
C GLU A 122 1.92 17.18 -21.04
N LYS A 123 1.65 18.03 -20.04
CA LYS A 123 2.30 18.03 -18.72
C LYS A 123 1.25 18.20 -17.61
N PRO A 124 0.38 17.19 -17.39
CA PRO A 124 -0.75 17.30 -16.47
C PRO A 124 -0.34 17.65 -15.03
N PHE A 125 0.88 17.31 -14.62
CA PHE A 125 1.43 17.59 -13.29
C PHE A 125 2.55 18.63 -13.32
N LEU A 126 2.56 19.54 -14.31
CA LEU A 126 3.61 20.57 -14.44
C LEU A 126 3.83 21.33 -13.13
N GLY A 127 5.04 21.24 -12.59
CA GLY A 127 5.47 21.96 -11.39
C GLY A 127 4.98 21.38 -10.06
N VAL A 128 4.27 20.24 -10.07
CA VAL A 128 3.74 19.59 -8.86
C VAL A 128 4.79 18.66 -8.27
N PRO A 129 5.11 18.77 -6.96
CA PRO A 129 6.03 17.85 -6.31
C PRO A 129 5.43 16.46 -6.13
N PHE A 130 6.28 15.42 -6.11
CA PHE A 130 5.92 14.05 -5.76
C PHE A 130 7.07 13.33 -5.06
N THR A 131 6.76 12.22 -4.43
CA THR A 131 7.71 11.32 -3.77
C THR A 131 7.59 9.91 -4.35
N THR A 132 8.56 9.06 -4.10
CA THR A 132 8.51 7.67 -4.51
C THR A 132 9.20 6.77 -3.49
N LYS A 133 8.76 5.53 -3.44
CA LYS A 133 9.31 4.50 -2.58
C LYS A 133 10.78 4.22 -2.92
N GLU A 134 11.66 4.12 -1.93
CA GLU A 134 13.12 4.00 -2.09
C GLU A 134 13.57 2.75 -2.88
N CYS A 135 12.72 1.73 -2.97
CA CYS A 135 13.00 0.57 -3.82
C CYS A 135 12.66 0.79 -5.32
N LEU A 136 12.16 1.98 -5.70
CA LEU A 136 12.00 2.40 -7.09
C LEU A 136 13.19 3.28 -7.47
N GLN A 137 13.94 2.85 -8.46
CA GLN A 137 15.16 3.52 -8.90
C GLN A 137 14.86 4.96 -9.30
N SER A 138 15.59 5.88 -8.69
CA SER A 138 15.55 7.32 -8.99
C SER A 138 16.98 7.80 -9.14
N GLU A 139 17.28 8.46 -10.25
CA GLU A 139 18.65 8.84 -10.58
C GLU A 139 19.29 9.70 -9.49
N GLY A 140 20.48 9.27 -9.02
CA GLY A 140 21.26 9.94 -7.98
C GLY A 140 20.80 9.69 -6.54
N LEU A 141 19.62 9.12 -6.32
CA LEU A 141 19.06 8.88 -5.00
C LEU A 141 19.34 7.44 -4.49
N SER A 142 19.14 7.23 -3.20
CA SER A 142 19.29 5.92 -2.54
C SER A 142 18.40 4.87 -3.20
N PHE A 143 18.99 3.67 -3.43
CA PHE A 143 18.33 2.55 -4.08
C PHE A 143 18.76 1.23 -3.43
N SER A 144 18.51 1.11 -2.14
CA SER A 144 18.92 -0.03 -1.33
C SER A 144 17.82 -1.06 -1.10
N ALA A 145 16.55 -0.67 -1.25
CA ALA A 145 15.38 -1.40 -0.77
C ALA A 145 15.49 -1.76 0.73
N GLY A 146 16.16 -0.92 1.52
CA GLY A 146 16.40 -1.14 2.94
C GLY A 146 17.37 -2.28 3.25
N LEU A 147 18.04 -2.86 2.25
CA LEU A 147 19.04 -3.92 2.42
C LEU A 147 20.41 -3.33 2.74
N TYR A 148 20.98 -3.69 3.88
CA TYR A 148 22.25 -3.12 4.36
C TYR A 148 23.42 -3.35 3.41
N ALA A 149 23.46 -4.49 2.72
CA ALA A 149 24.47 -4.78 1.70
C ALA A 149 24.43 -3.75 0.55
N ARG A 150 23.29 -3.11 0.31
CA ARG A 150 23.06 -2.13 -0.75
C ARG A 150 23.03 -0.67 -0.26
N ARG A 151 23.35 -0.40 1.01
CA ARG A 151 23.21 0.93 1.66
C ARG A 151 23.88 2.09 0.93
N ASN A 152 24.90 1.81 0.11
CA ASN A 152 25.63 2.81 -0.67
C ASN A 152 25.22 2.81 -2.15
N ILE A 153 24.26 1.99 -2.57
CA ILE A 153 23.81 1.94 -3.96
C ILE A 153 22.90 3.14 -4.23
N LYS A 154 23.21 3.87 -5.30
CA LYS A 154 22.40 4.96 -5.83
C LYS A 154 21.79 4.56 -7.16
N GLY A 155 20.60 5.12 -7.47
CA GLY A 155 19.98 4.95 -8.77
C GLY A 155 20.83 5.56 -9.89
N THR A 156 20.99 4.81 -10.98
CA THR A 156 21.74 5.25 -12.18
C THR A 156 20.82 5.77 -13.29
N LYS A 157 19.52 5.53 -13.14
CA LYS A 157 18.44 5.99 -14.02
C LYS A 157 17.15 6.05 -13.22
N ASP A 158 16.11 6.62 -13.78
CA ASP A 158 14.78 6.56 -13.19
C ASP A 158 14.08 5.22 -13.56
N ALA A 159 13.30 4.68 -12.62
CA ALA A 159 12.32 3.63 -12.91
C ALA A 159 11.26 4.17 -13.89
N ASP A 160 10.66 3.30 -14.71
CA ASP A 160 9.70 3.73 -15.74
C ASP A 160 8.58 4.60 -15.17
N ALA A 161 7.99 4.22 -14.03
CA ALA A 161 6.93 5.01 -13.40
C ALA A 161 7.41 6.39 -12.95
N VAL A 162 8.64 6.51 -12.44
CA VAL A 162 9.26 7.79 -12.05
C VAL A 162 9.52 8.66 -13.28
N ALA A 163 10.08 8.07 -14.33
CA ALA A 163 10.34 8.75 -15.60
C ALA A 163 9.03 9.28 -16.23
N CYS A 164 7.94 8.51 -16.17
CA CYS A 164 6.62 8.94 -16.64
C CYS A 164 6.11 10.16 -15.87
N MET A 165 6.25 10.18 -14.55
CA MET A 165 5.85 11.33 -13.72
C MET A 165 6.67 12.58 -14.05
N LYS A 166 7.99 12.47 -14.16
CA LYS A 166 8.87 13.59 -14.58
C LYS A 166 8.51 14.10 -15.98
N LYS A 167 8.25 13.19 -16.92
CA LYS A 167 7.79 13.54 -18.28
C LYS A 167 6.46 14.29 -18.25
N ALA A 168 5.55 13.93 -17.35
CA ALA A 168 4.29 14.64 -17.13
C ALA A 168 4.45 15.99 -16.40
N GLY A 169 5.69 16.39 -16.11
CA GLY A 169 6.06 17.68 -15.50
C GLY A 169 6.06 17.68 -13.99
N ALA A 170 5.86 16.54 -13.34
CA ALA A 170 5.96 16.42 -11.89
C ALA A 170 7.43 16.48 -11.43
N ILE A 171 7.66 17.02 -10.24
CA ILE A 171 8.99 17.29 -9.67
C ILE A 171 9.26 16.32 -8.53
N LEU A 172 10.23 15.42 -8.69
CA LEU A 172 10.62 14.48 -7.66
C LEU A 172 11.35 15.20 -6.52
N LEU A 173 10.84 15.11 -5.29
CA LEU A 173 11.51 15.66 -4.10
C LEU A 173 12.57 14.71 -3.54
N GLY A 174 12.31 13.42 -3.58
CA GLY A 174 13.17 12.40 -3.03
C GLY A 174 12.45 11.07 -2.82
N VAL A 175 13.09 10.20 -2.04
CA VAL A 175 12.63 8.81 -1.82
C VAL A 175 12.28 8.55 -0.35
N THR A 176 11.36 7.62 -0.13
CA THR A 176 10.76 7.33 1.17
C THR A 176 11.08 5.93 1.67
N ASN A 177 11.07 5.77 2.99
CA ASN A 177 11.48 4.55 3.68
C ASN A 177 10.60 3.32 3.34
N VAL A 178 11.22 2.15 3.42
CA VAL A 178 10.62 0.86 3.10
C VAL A 178 10.93 -0.17 4.20
N SER A 179 10.24 -1.31 4.18
CA SER A 179 10.71 -2.50 4.91
C SER A 179 11.90 -3.13 4.19
N GLU A 180 12.74 -3.86 4.91
CA GLU A 180 13.88 -4.58 4.32
C GLU A 180 13.44 -5.47 3.16
N LEU A 181 14.06 -5.27 1.98
CA LEU A 181 13.69 -5.89 0.69
C LEU A 181 12.22 -5.71 0.28
N ALA A 182 11.57 -4.66 0.78
CA ALA A 182 10.15 -4.42 0.54
C ALA A 182 9.23 -5.61 0.93
N MET A 183 9.64 -6.49 1.84
CA MET A 183 8.99 -7.78 2.13
C MET A 183 8.35 -7.86 3.52
N TRP A 184 7.83 -6.76 4.04
CA TRP A 184 7.06 -6.77 5.29
C TRP A 184 6.06 -5.63 5.37
N TRP A 185 5.10 -5.73 6.25
CA TRP A 185 4.07 -4.73 6.45
C TRP A 185 4.28 -3.79 7.67
N GLU A 186 5.55 -3.69 8.12
CA GLU A 186 6.10 -2.61 8.94
C GLU A 186 7.38 -2.08 8.29
N SER A 187 7.45 -0.77 8.01
CA SER A 187 8.61 -0.15 7.35
C SER A 187 9.72 0.12 8.35
N HIS A 188 10.62 -0.86 8.44
CA HIS A 188 11.81 -0.86 9.27
C HIS A 188 12.94 -1.61 8.56
N ASN A 189 14.15 -1.04 8.60
CA ASN A 189 15.39 -1.64 8.10
C ASN A 189 16.61 -1.05 8.82
N TYR A 190 17.78 -1.64 8.64
CA TYR A 190 19.03 -1.17 9.26
C TYR A 190 19.79 -0.12 8.44
N VAL A 191 19.29 0.29 7.27
CA VAL A 191 19.86 1.39 6.46
C VAL A 191 19.31 2.72 6.93
N HIS A 192 17.98 2.81 7.03
CA HIS A 192 17.25 4.06 7.27
C HIS A 192 16.51 4.10 8.62
N GLY A 193 16.45 2.98 9.32
CA GLY A 193 15.72 2.87 10.57
C GLY A 193 14.22 2.61 10.36
N ARG A 194 13.42 2.97 11.39
CA ARG A 194 11.98 2.70 11.46
C ARG A 194 11.16 3.95 11.21
N SER A 195 10.16 3.86 10.35
CA SER A 195 9.17 4.92 10.16
C SER A 195 8.07 4.85 11.22
N ARG A 196 7.57 6.03 11.63
CA ARG A 196 6.56 6.19 12.68
C ARG A 196 5.29 6.81 12.14
N ASN A 197 4.15 6.37 12.68
CA ASN A 197 2.84 6.81 12.20
C ASN A 197 2.57 8.27 12.60
N PRO A 198 2.15 9.13 11.65
CA PRO A 198 1.92 10.55 11.91
C PRO A 198 0.76 10.83 12.89
N TYR A 199 -0.19 9.91 13.04
CA TYR A 199 -1.28 10.01 14.01
C TYR A 199 -0.85 9.57 15.41
N ASN A 200 0.13 8.69 15.51
CA ASN A 200 0.64 8.18 16.77
C ASN A 200 2.00 7.49 16.54
N ALA A 201 3.08 8.10 17.00
CA ALA A 201 4.45 7.63 16.77
C ALA A 201 4.75 6.24 17.36
N SER A 202 3.90 5.71 18.25
CA SER A 202 4.01 4.35 18.77
C SER A 202 3.46 3.27 17.82
N ARG A 203 2.81 3.69 16.72
CA ARG A 203 2.14 2.81 15.77
C ARG A 203 2.95 2.68 14.48
N ILE A 204 2.76 1.55 13.78
CA ILE A 204 3.38 1.33 12.48
C ILE A 204 2.75 2.21 11.39
N VAL A 205 3.51 2.50 10.36
CA VAL A 205 3.05 3.17 9.13
C VAL A 205 2.53 2.21 8.07
N GLY A 206 2.57 0.91 8.36
CA GLY A 206 2.39 -0.11 7.33
C GLY A 206 3.67 -0.35 6.52
N GLY A 207 3.54 -1.19 5.53
CA GLY A 207 4.62 -1.59 4.63
C GLY A 207 4.09 -2.39 3.42
N SER A 208 4.96 -2.45 2.48
CA SER A 208 6.34 -1.98 2.46
C SER A 208 6.50 -0.52 1.99
N SER A 209 5.45 0.16 1.46
CA SER A 209 5.47 1.59 1.09
C SER A 209 5.07 2.50 2.28
N GLY A 210 5.58 2.19 3.49
CA GLY A 210 5.14 2.91 4.70
C GLY A 210 5.66 4.34 4.78
N GLY A 211 6.85 4.60 4.24
CA GLY A 211 7.38 5.96 4.12
C GLY A 211 6.48 6.85 3.26
N GLU A 212 5.97 6.32 2.11
CA GLU A 212 4.99 7.04 1.30
C GLU A 212 3.71 7.31 2.10
N GLY A 213 3.16 6.28 2.78
CA GLY A 213 1.97 6.44 3.60
C GLY A 213 2.08 7.58 4.60
N ALA A 214 3.19 7.61 5.35
CA ALA A 214 3.40 8.61 6.40
C ALA A 214 3.69 10.01 5.85
N ILE A 215 4.49 10.15 4.81
CA ILE A 215 4.83 11.45 4.23
C ILE A 215 3.60 12.12 3.60
N LEU A 216 2.79 11.36 2.89
CA LEU A 216 1.54 11.83 2.30
C LEU A 216 0.54 12.26 3.38
N ALA A 217 0.29 11.40 4.38
CA ALA A 217 -0.64 11.68 5.47
C ALA A 217 -0.23 12.91 6.30
N SER A 218 1.08 13.18 6.42
CA SER A 218 1.63 14.35 7.11
C SER A 218 1.47 15.66 6.31
N GLY A 219 0.93 15.61 5.09
CA GLY A 219 0.85 16.78 4.21
C GLY A 219 2.18 17.18 3.57
N ALA A 220 3.19 16.30 3.57
CA ALA A 220 4.54 16.60 3.10
C ALA A 220 4.82 16.16 1.64
N SER A 221 3.87 15.50 1.00
CA SER A 221 3.81 15.30 -0.45
C SER A 221 2.34 15.21 -0.89
N PRO A 222 1.96 15.70 -2.07
CA PRO A 222 0.57 15.58 -2.54
C PRO A 222 0.26 14.20 -3.11
N ILE A 223 1.20 13.60 -3.85
CA ILE A 223 1.12 12.27 -4.47
C ILE A 223 2.42 11.51 -4.30
N GLY A 224 2.34 10.20 -4.36
CA GLY A 224 3.47 9.30 -4.28
C GLY A 224 3.27 8.03 -5.11
N ILE A 225 4.36 7.33 -5.39
CA ILE A 225 4.36 6.06 -6.11
C ILE A 225 4.81 4.94 -5.16
N GLY A 226 3.93 3.99 -4.93
CA GLY A 226 4.21 2.78 -4.17
C GLY A 226 4.28 1.53 -5.03
N SER A 227 4.61 0.39 -4.40
CA SER A 227 4.51 -0.94 -5.02
C SER A 227 3.84 -1.93 -4.08
N ASP A 228 3.12 -2.92 -4.64
CA ASP A 228 2.21 -3.80 -3.90
C ASP A 228 2.22 -5.22 -4.48
N ILE A 229 2.82 -6.16 -3.74
CA ILE A 229 2.80 -7.60 -4.07
C ILE A 229 1.96 -8.41 -3.06
N GLY A 230 1.61 -7.79 -1.93
CA GLY A 230 0.84 -8.42 -0.86
C GLY A 230 0.03 -7.43 -0.02
N GLY A 231 -0.21 -6.21 -0.56
CA GLY A 231 -0.91 -5.13 0.15
C GLY A 231 -0.04 -3.91 0.41
N SER A 232 1.16 -3.84 -0.17
CA SER A 232 2.17 -2.85 0.20
C SER A 232 1.91 -1.40 -0.28
N ILE A 233 0.87 -1.13 -1.07
CA ILE A 233 0.26 0.20 -1.28
C ILE A 233 -0.91 0.37 -0.31
N ARG A 234 -1.81 -0.61 -0.27
CA ARG A 234 -3.10 -0.52 0.40
C ARG A 234 -3.00 -0.53 1.91
N MET A 235 -2.12 -1.36 2.50
CA MET A 235 -1.93 -1.37 3.96
C MET A 235 -1.31 -0.06 4.49
N PRO A 236 -0.24 0.50 3.89
CA PRO A 236 0.23 1.83 4.28
C PRO A 236 -0.83 2.91 4.09
N SER A 237 -1.61 2.85 3.01
CA SER A 237 -2.72 3.79 2.80
C SER A 237 -3.77 3.68 3.90
N PHE A 238 -4.11 2.46 4.30
CA PHE A 238 -5.04 2.20 5.39
C PHE A 238 -4.53 2.72 6.74
N PHE A 239 -3.28 2.42 7.11
CA PHE A 239 -2.75 2.82 8.42
C PHE A 239 -2.45 4.31 8.54
N ASN A 240 -2.36 5.02 7.42
CA ASN A 240 -2.12 6.46 7.38
C ASN A 240 -3.34 7.26 6.86
N GLY A 241 -4.47 6.61 6.61
CA GLY A 241 -5.73 7.26 6.25
C GLY A 241 -5.71 8.00 4.91
N ILE A 242 -4.99 7.50 3.93
CA ILE A 242 -4.89 8.06 2.58
C ILE A 242 -5.44 7.09 1.54
N PHE A 243 -5.65 7.53 0.31
CA PHE A 243 -6.02 6.66 -0.81
C PHE A 243 -4.78 5.98 -1.40
N GLY A 244 -4.96 4.71 -1.83
CA GLY A 244 -3.92 3.97 -2.53
C GLY A 244 -4.53 2.97 -3.49
N HIS A 245 -4.05 2.98 -4.73
CA HIS A 245 -4.57 2.12 -5.78
C HIS A 245 -3.51 1.14 -6.27
N LYS A 246 -3.78 -0.15 -6.14
CA LYS A 246 -3.03 -1.22 -6.80
C LYS A 246 -3.70 -1.52 -8.14
N PRO A 247 -3.06 -1.21 -9.28
CA PRO A 247 -3.65 -1.42 -10.60
C PRO A 247 -3.86 -2.90 -10.94
N SER A 248 -4.61 -3.15 -11.98
CA SER A 248 -4.63 -4.42 -12.71
C SER A 248 -3.20 -4.84 -13.08
N LYS A 249 -2.95 -6.16 -13.12
CA LYS A 249 -1.62 -6.69 -13.44
C LYS A 249 -1.10 -6.20 -14.79
N PHE A 250 0.22 -5.96 -14.89
CA PHE A 250 0.91 -5.54 -16.12
C PHE A 250 0.43 -4.20 -16.73
N ILE A 251 -0.25 -3.36 -15.95
CA ILE A 251 -0.63 -2.02 -16.42
C ILE A 251 0.52 -1.05 -16.24
N VAL A 252 1.11 -0.98 -15.06
CA VAL A 252 2.31 -0.17 -14.79
C VAL A 252 3.54 -1.05 -14.91
N SER A 253 4.59 -0.54 -15.55
CA SER A 253 5.88 -1.23 -15.67
C SER A 253 6.52 -1.44 -14.31
N ASN A 254 7.10 -2.63 -14.08
CA ASN A 254 7.88 -2.93 -12.88
C ASN A 254 9.38 -2.62 -13.05
N GLU A 255 9.80 -2.12 -14.23
CA GLU A 255 11.21 -1.80 -14.50
C GLU A 255 11.73 -0.72 -13.56
N GLY A 256 12.92 -0.97 -13.01
CA GLY A 256 13.56 -0.08 -12.05
C GLY A 256 13.13 -0.31 -10.61
N GLN A 257 12.33 -1.34 -10.30
CA GLN A 257 12.09 -1.78 -8.92
C GLN A 257 13.15 -2.80 -8.46
N PHE A 258 13.54 -2.73 -7.19
CA PHE A 258 14.35 -3.76 -6.53
C PHE A 258 13.64 -4.28 -5.26
N PRO A 259 13.58 -5.62 -5.01
CA PRO A 259 13.93 -6.68 -5.96
C PRO A 259 13.01 -6.68 -7.19
N LEU A 260 13.56 -7.00 -8.36
CA LEU A 260 12.76 -7.21 -9.55
C LEU A 260 12.34 -8.69 -9.62
N PRO A 261 11.05 -8.99 -9.75
CA PRO A 261 10.60 -10.37 -9.92
C PRO A 261 11.20 -11.02 -11.16
N THR A 262 11.88 -12.16 -10.98
CA THR A 262 12.52 -12.93 -12.07
C THR A 262 11.57 -13.94 -12.71
N VAL A 263 10.40 -14.15 -12.12
CA VAL A 263 9.37 -15.10 -12.58
C VAL A 263 8.14 -14.32 -13.01
N GLU A 264 7.58 -14.65 -14.17
CA GLU A 264 6.41 -13.95 -14.76
C GLU A 264 5.21 -13.91 -13.79
N ASP A 265 4.93 -15.02 -13.10
CA ASP A 265 3.84 -15.07 -12.10
C ASP A 265 4.06 -14.01 -11.02
N HIS A 266 5.27 -13.92 -10.44
CA HIS A 266 5.58 -12.92 -9.41
C HIS A 266 5.49 -11.49 -9.97
N ALA A 267 5.95 -11.28 -11.21
CA ALA A 267 5.81 -10.00 -11.90
C ALA A 267 4.33 -9.61 -12.11
N SER A 268 3.45 -10.61 -12.30
CA SER A 268 2.01 -10.38 -12.44
C SER A 268 1.31 -10.03 -11.11
N PHE A 269 1.88 -10.41 -9.97
CA PHE A 269 1.35 -10.12 -8.63
C PHE A 269 1.80 -8.76 -8.12
N LEU A 270 2.93 -8.25 -8.60
CA LEU A 270 3.47 -6.96 -8.27
C LEU A 270 2.78 -5.87 -9.10
N GLY A 271 2.22 -4.86 -8.43
CA GLY A 271 1.67 -3.67 -9.05
C GLY A 271 2.32 -2.42 -8.49
N LEU A 272 2.84 -1.54 -9.36
CA LEU A 272 3.18 -0.18 -9.00
C LEU A 272 1.93 0.68 -9.15
N GLY A 273 1.71 1.62 -8.22
CA GLY A 273 0.49 2.43 -8.28
C GLY A 273 0.54 3.70 -7.46
N PRO A 274 -0.45 4.59 -7.69
CA PRO A 274 -0.55 5.88 -7.03
C PRO A 274 -1.01 5.76 -5.57
N MET A 275 -0.45 6.64 -4.74
CA MET A 275 -0.90 6.92 -3.38
C MET A 275 -1.13 8.43 -3.26
N SER A 276 -2.22 8.86 -2.63
CA SER A 276 -2.57 10.28 -2.52
C SER A 276 -3.51 10.53 -1.33
N ARG A 277 -3.57 11.80 -0.89
CA ARG A 277 -4.54 12.20 0.14
C ARG A 277 -5.97 12.32 -0.40
N TYR A 278 -6.12 12.51 -1.69
CA TYR A 278 -7.43 12.74 -2.34
C TYR A 278 -7.66 11.74 -3.46
N ALA A 279 -8.85 11.17 -3.53
CA ALA A 279 -9.20 10.17 -4.54
C ALA A 279 -9.12 10.71 -5.97
N CYS A 280 -9.36 12.01 -6.17
CA CYS A 280 -9.31 12.67 -7.48
C CYS A 280 -7.92 12.62 -8.13
N ASP A 281 -6.85 12.42 -7.37
CA ASP A 281 -5.48 12.35 -7.88
C ASP A 281 -5.09 10.94 -8.36
N LEU A 282 -5.84 9.89 -7.98
CA LEU A 282 -5.51 8.51 -8.35
C LEU A 282 -5.60 8.27 -9.86
N LEU A 283 -6.70 8.68 -10.48
CA LEU A 283 -6.94 8.44 -11.90
C LEU A 283 -5.95 9.17 -12.82
N PRO A 284 -5.69 10.48 -12.64
CA PRO A 284 -4.70 11.18 -13.43
C PRO A 284 -3.28 10.60 -13.26
N THR A 285 -2.90 10.23 -12.04
CA THR A 285 -1.60 9.63 -11.76
C THR A 285 -1.49 8.25 -12.42
N LEU A 286 -2.52 7.40 -12.31
CA LEU A 286 -2.54 6.09 -12.98
C LEU A 286 -2.42 6.24 -14.51
N LYS A 287 -3.11 7.20 -15.12
CA LYS A 287 -2.99 7.47 -16.56
C LYS A 287 -1.55 7.79 -16.98
N VAL A 288 -0.84 8.57 -16.17
CA VAL A 288 0.55 8.93 -16.43
C VAL A 288 1.47 7.72 -16.31
N ILE A 289 1.41 6.97 -15.19
CA ILE A 289 2.36 5.87 -14.94
C ILE A 289 2.04 4.59 -15.72
N ALA A 290 0.81 4.45 -16.24
CA ALA A 290 0.45 3.34 -17.13
C ALA A 290 1.03 3.50 -18.54
N ASP A 291 1.41 4.73 -18.93
CA ASP A 291 2.04 5.06 -20.21
C ASP A 291 1.28 4.42 -21.40
N LYS A 292 1.98 3.67 -22.25
CA LYS A 292 1.38 2.97 -23.41
C LYS A 292 0.28 1.96 -23.04
N ASN A 293 0.28 1.46 -21.82
CA ASN A 293 -0.73 0.48 -21.38
C ASN A 293 -2.06 1.14 -20.95
N VAL A 294 -2.16 2.46 -20.93
CA VAL A 294 -3.41 3.18 -20.60
C VAL A 294 -4.57 2.73 -21.51
N SER A 295 -4.27 2.41 -22.76
CA SER A 295 -5.25 1.91 -23.74
C SER A 295 -5.86 0.55 -23.40
N LYS A 296 -5.25 -0.21 -22.49
CA LYS A 296 -5.78 -1.49 -21.98
C LYS A 296 -6.87 -1.30 -20.92
N LEU A 297 -7.02 -0.08 -20.40
CA LEU A 297 -7.97 0.27 -19.36
C LEU A 297 -9.05 1.21 -19.89
N LYS A 298 -10.22 1.16 -19.27
CA LYS A 298 -11.38 2.00 -19.61
C LYS A 298 -11.38 3.32 -18.79
N LEU A 299 -10.20 3.95 -18.60
CA LEU A 299 -10.03 5.06 -17.63
C LEU A 299 -10.80 6.34 -18.01
N ASP A 300 -11.17 6.51 -19.26
CA ASP A 300 -11.97 7.65 -19.75
C ASP A 300 -13.47 7.37 -19.77
N THR A 301 -13.89 6.15 -19.43
CA THR A 301 -15.31 5.77 -19.43
C THR A 301 -15.98 6.35 -18.18
N PRO A 302 -17.01 7.21 -18.34
CA PRO A 302 -17.77 7.71 -17.21
C PRO A 302 -18.44 6.56 -16.44
N VAL A 303 -18.35 6.60 -15.12
CA VAL A 303 -18.95 5.58 -14.26
C VAL A 303 -20.28 6.08 -13.72
N ASP A 304 -21.34 5.38 -14.06
CA ASP A 304 -22.66 5.60 -13.45
C ASP A 304 -22.80 4.70 -12.21
N MET A 305 -22.73 5.29 -11.03
CA MET A 305 -22.80 4.56 -9.77
C MET A 305 -24.05 3.69 -9.65
N LYS A 306 -25.19 4.12 -10.23
CA LYS A 306 -26.46 3.36 -10.17
C LYS A 306 -26.42 2.02 -10.92
N LYS A 307 -25.45 1.84 -11.83
CA LYS A 307 -25.28 0.62 -12.63
C LYS A 307 -24.28 -0.35 -12.04
N ILE A 308 -23.55 0.06 -10.99
CA ILE A 308 -22.54 -0.80 -10.37
C ILE A 308 -23.23 -1.85 -9.49
N LYS A 309 -22.85 -3.11 -9.64
CA LYS A 309 -23.20 -4.18 -8.72
C LYS A 309 -22.23 -4.18 -7.54
N VAL A 310 -22.74 -4.15 -6.33
CA VAL A 310 -21.92 -4.13 -5.13
C VAL A 310 -22.08 -5.42 -4.36
N PHE A 311 -20.96 -6.08 -4.11
CA PHE A 311 -20.84 -7.25 -3.25
C PHE A 311 -19.94 -6.90 -2.05
N TYR A 312 -20.17 -7.51 -0.90
CA TYR A 312 -19.33 -7.25 0.26
C TYR A 312 -19.20 -8.45 1.20
N ALA A 313 -18.10 -8.47 1.94
CA ALA A 313 -17.93 -9.35 3.08
C ALA A 313 -17.29 -8.57 4.25
N GLU A 314 -17.72 -8.86 5.47
CA GLU A 314 -17.24 -8.16 6.67
C GLU A 314 -15.97 -8.79 7.26
N ASP A 315 -15.64 -10.02 6.83
CA ASP A 315 -14.45 -10.76 7.23
C ASP A 315 -14.13 -11.89 6.24
N ASP A 316 -13.05 -12.61 6.47
CA ASP A 316 -12.55 -13.70 5.62
C ASP A 316 -13.27 -15.06 5.80
N GLY A 317 -14.31 -15.11 6.60
CA GLY A 317 -15.01 -16.35 6.95
C GLY A 317 -14.31 -17.15 8.06
N GLY A 318 -13.38 -16.55 8.79
CA GLY A 318 -12.78 -17.06 10.02
C GLY A 318 -11.54 -17.92 9.83
N SER A 319 -10.49 -17.34 9.28
CA SER A 319 -9.12 -17.89 9.35
C SER A 319 -8.68 -18.12 10.80
N LEU A 320 -7.80 -19.10 11.03
CA LEU A 320 -7.26 -19.39 12.36
C LEU A 320 -6.11 -18.46 12.75
N CYS A 321 -5.39 -17.94 11.76
CA CYS A 321 -4.13 -17.21 11.95
C CYS A 321 -4.25 -15.72 11.60
N VAL A 322 -5.47 -15.23 11.46
CA VAL A 322 -5.76 -13.84 11.13
C VAL A 322 -6.63 -13.23 12.23
N SER A 323 -6.34 -11.99 12.60
CA SER A 323 -7.09 -11.26 13.60
C SER A 323 -8.55 -11.08 13.15
N PRO A 324 -9.51 -11.07 14.08
CA PRO A 324 -10.86 -10.63 13.75
C PRO A 324 -10.88 -9.18 13.27
N VAL A 325 -11.80 -8.90 12.37
CA VAL A 325 -12.00 -7.52 11.91
C VAL A 325 -12.55 -6.67 13.05
N ASP A 326 -11.89 -5.54 13.26
CA ASP A 326 -12.24 -4.54 14.25
C ASP A 326 -13.69 -4.06 14.10
N PRO A 327 -14.43 -3.84 15.20
CA PRO A 327 -15.81 -3.37 15.16
C PRO A 327 -16.01 -2.06 14.40
N ASP A 328 -15.08 -1.10 14.52
CA ASP A 328 -15.18 0.19 13.84
C ASP A 328 -15.07 0.03 12.31
N ILE A 329 -14.21 -0.87 11.85
CA ILE A 329 -14.06 -1.21 10.42
C ILE A 329 -15.34 -1.85 9.89
N LYS A 330 -15.94 -2.78 10.64
CA LYS A 330 -17.23 -3.40 10.26
C LYS A 330 -18.36 -2.38 10.23
N ALA A 331 -18.40 -1.48 11.21
CA ALA A 331 -19.41 -0.43 11.27
C ALA A 331 -19.28 0.53 10.08
N SER A 332 -18.05 0.94 9.75
CA SER A 332 -17.78 1.81 8.59
C SER A 332 -18.18 1.15 7.28
N LEU A 333 -17.89 -0.14 7.09
CA LEU A 333 -18.35 -0.88 5.90
C LEU A 333 -19.88 -0.89 5.81
N ARG A 334 -20.59 -1.14 6.93
CA ARG A 334 -22.06 -1.13 6.95
C ARG A 334 -22.63 0.26 6.64
N ASN A 335 -22.00 1.32 7.14
CA ASN A 335 -22.38 2.70 6.82
C ASN A 335 -22.22 2.99 5.33
N VAL A 336 -21.13 2.52 4.70
CA VAL A 336 -20.94 2.61 3.25
C VAL A 336 -22.05 1.87 2.50
N ILE A 337 -22.39 0.65 2.90
CA ILE A 337 -23.47 -0.11 2.26
C ILE A 337 -24.80 0.64 2.37
N SER A 338 -25.14 1.15 3.56
CA SER A 338 -26.38 1.92 3.78
C SER A 338 -26.40 3.20 2.94
N TYR A 339 -25.27 3.90 2.83
CA TYR A 339 -25.16 5.08 1.97
C TYR A 339 -25.41 4.74 0.49
N LEU A 340 -24.74 3.71 -0.04
CA LEU A 340 -24.89 3.30 -1.44
C LEU A 340 -26.34 2.90 -1.77
N GLU A 341 -27.02 2.25 -0.83
CA GLU A 341 -28.44 1.93 -0.97
C GLU A 341 -29.34 3.18 -1.00
N GLN A 342 -29.11 4.11 -0.07
CA GLN A 342 -29.93 5.32 0.07
C GLN A 342 -29.66 6.33 -1.06
N ALA A 343 -28.41 6.58 -1.42
CA ALA A 343 -28.03 7.61 -2.39
C ALA A 343 -28.17 7.15 -3.85
N HIS A 344 -27.92 5.88 -4.12
CA HIS A 344 -27.85 5.35 -5.49
C HIS A 344 -28.85 4.22 -5.76
N GLY A 345 -29.58 3.74 -4.76
CA GLY A 345 -30.50 2.60 -4.89
C GLY A 345 -29.78 1.26 -5.10
N ILE A 346 -28.50 1.18 -4.78
CA ILE A 346 -27.67 -0.03 -4.96
C ILE A 346 -28.03 -1.04 -3.87
N LYS A 347 -28.57 -2.20 -4.26
CA LYS A 347 -28.78 -3.32 -3.34
C LYS A 347 -27.49 -4.14 -3.22
N ALA A 348 -26.64 -3.75 -2.27
CA ALA A 348 -25.41 -4.47 -2.04
C ALA A 348 -25.66 -5.89 -1.49
N GLN A 349 -24.97 -6.88 -2.06
CA GLN A 349 -25.13 -8.28 -1.70
C GLN A 349 -24.03 -8.74 -0.74
N LYS A 350 -24.41 -9.19 0.46
CA LYS A 350 -23.46 -9.85 1.36
C LYS A 350 -23.14 -11.22 0.83
N VAL A 351 -21.83 -11.51 0.65
CA VAL A 351 -21.37 -12.80 0.12
C VAL A 351 -20.51 -13.54 1.14
N SER A 352 -20.53 -14.87 1.04
CA SER A 352 -19.68 -15.75 1.84
C SER A 352 -18.83 -16.60 0.90
N LEU A 353 -17.56 -16.21 0.74
CA LEU A 353 -16.59 -16.91 -0.09
C LEU A 353 -15.67 -17.75 0.79
N ASN A 354 -16.02 -19.02 0.99
CA ASN A 354 -15.34 -19.93 1.93
C ASN A 354 -13.82 -20.06 1.69
N LEU A 355 -13.34 -19.77 0.49
CA LEU A 355 -11.91 -19.84 0.16
C LEU A 355 -11.13 -18.61 0.65
N LEU A 356 -11.79 -17.48 0.97
CA LEU A 356 -11.11 -16.30 1.53
C LEU A 356 -10.39 -16.62 2.84
N ARG A 357 -10.89 -17.53 3.66
CA ARG A 357 -10.20 -17.99 4.88
C ARG A 357 -8.84 -18.65 4.63
N LEU A 358 -8.54 -19.00 3.37
CA LEU A 358 -7.27 -19.60 2.94
C LEU A 358 -6.36 -18.57 2.24
N SER A 359 -6.70 -17.28 2.24
CA SER A 359 -5.97 -16.22 1.51
C SER A 359 -4.46 -16.26 1.75
N GLY A 360 -4.00 -16.40 2.99
CA GLY A 360 -2.58 -16.54 3.30
C GLY A 360 -1.94 -17.80 2.67
N PRO A 361 -2.42 -19.02 2.95
CA PRO A 361 -1.94 -20.23 2.28
C PRO A 361 -1.97 -20.19 0.75
N LEU A 362 -2.99 -19.58 0.15
CA LEU A 362 -3.10 -19.43 -1.31
C LEU A 362 -2.03 -18.47 -1.84
N TRP A 363 -1.80 -17.34 -1.16
CA TRP A 363 -0.76 -16.38 -1.50
C TRP A 363 0.63 -17.04 -1.43
N PHE A 364 0.94 -17.73 -0.34
CA PHE A 364 2.23 -18.43 -0.19
C PHE A 364 2.43 -19.53 -1.25
N ALA A 365 1.38 -20.26 -1.62
CA ALA A 365 1.48 -21.27 -2.66
C ALA A 365 1.80 -20.63 -4.03
N ARG A 366 1.16 -19.51 -4.37
CA ARG A 366 1.41 -18.79 -5.63
C ARG A 366 2.78 -18.11 -5.65
N MET A 367 3.30 -17.69 -4.52
CA MET A 367 4.65 -17.11 -4.39
C MET A 367 5.77 -18.16 -4.47
N LYS A 368 5.48 -19.45 -4.42
CA LYS A 368 6.50 -20.49 -4.66
C LYS A 368 6.70 -20.71 -6.15
N SER A 369 7.97 -20.81 -6.56
CA SER A 369 8.35 -21.11 -7.95
C SER A 369 9.48 -22.12 -8.01
N ALA A 370 9.66 -22.75 -9.18
CA ALA A 370 10.77 -23.69 -9.41
C ALA A 370 12.11 -22.98 -9.62
N SER A 371 12.10 -21.76 -10.15
CA SER A 371 13.26 -21.05 -10.70
C SER A 371 13.50 -19.66 -10.13
N GLY A 372 12.66 -19.19 -9.20
CA GLY A 372 12.85 -17.87 -8.57
C GLY A 372 14.02 -17.86 -7.59
N SER A 373 14.66 -16.71 -7.41
CA SER A 373 15.62 -16.51 -6.34
C SER A 373 14.95 -16.76 -4.99
N ARG A 374 15.66 -17.43 -4.08
CA ARG A 374 15.17 -17.58 -2.71
C ARG A 374 15.37 -16.26 -1.96
N PHE A 375 14.48 -15.94 -1.04
CA PHE A 375 14.59 -14.73 -0.23
C PHE A 375 15.92 -14.64 0.52
N ALA A 376 16.47 -15.78 0.97
CA ALA A 376 17.81 -15.87 1.53
C ALA A 376 18.92 -15.35 0.58
N GLN A 377 18.80 -15.63 -0.72
CA GLN A 377 19.75 -15.16 -1.73
C GLN A 377 19.60 -13.64 -1.95
N GLU A 378 18.36 -13.14 -1.96
CA GLU A 378 18.10 -11.69 -2.06
C GLU A 378 18.67 -10.94 -0.85
N LEU A 379 18.55 -11.48 0.38
CA LEU A 379 19.16 -10.90 1.59
C LEU A 379 20.69 -10.83 1.53
N SER A 380 21.34 -11.77 0.85
CA SER A 380 22.78 -11.69 0.60
C SER A 380 23.15 -10.84 -0.62
N ASN A 381 22.20 -10.11 -1.23
CA ASN A 381 22.37 -9.40 -2.50
C ASN A 381 22.83 -10.33 -3.64
N ASN A 382 22.39 -11.59 -3.60
CA ASN A 382 22.83 -12.68 -4.50
C ASN A 382 24.36 -12.98 -4.43
N GLU A 383 25.00 -12.63 -3.32
CA GLU A 383 26.44 -12.87 -3.10
C GLU A 383 26.65 -13.88 -1.97
N GLY A 384 27.51 -14.88 -2.20
CA GLY A 384 27.92 -15.86 -1.19
C GLY A 384 26.79 -16.79 -0.71
N ASN A 385 27.00 -17.41 0.45
CA ASN A 385 26.07 -18.34 1.10
C ASN A 385 25.42 -17.67 2.31
N PHE A 386 24.10 -17.51 2.28
CA PHE A 386 23.32 -16.99 3.41
C PHE A 386 22.98 -18.12 4.39
N ASN A 387 23.48 -18.03 5.62
CA ASN A 387 23.18 -18.98 6.69
C ASN A 387 22.26 -18.32 7.75
N VAL A 388 20.97 -18.60 7.68
CA VAL A 388 19.97 -18.02 8.57
C VAL A 388 20.22 -18.33 10.05
N PHE A 389 20.73 -19.52 10.37
CA PHE A 389 21.03 -19.90 11.76
C PHE A 389 22.13 -19.01 12.33
N TRP A 390 23.19 -18.76 11.56
CA TRP A 390 24.27 -17.89 11.99
C TRP A 390 23.82 -16.43 12.09
N GLU A 391 22.99 -15.96 11.18
CA GLU A 391 22.40 -14.62 11.27
C GLU A 391 21.46 -14.46 12.49
N LEU A 392 20.71 -15.51 12.88
CA LEU A 392 19.91 -15.49 14.12
C LEU A 392 20.80 -15.41 15.37
N VAL A 393 21.98 -16.10 15.39
CA VAL A 393 22.96 -15.96 16.48
C VAL A 393 23.49 -14.53 16.53
N LYS A 394 23.87 -13.96 15.39
CA LYS A 394 24.28 -12.54 15.31
C LYS A 394 23.17 -11.59 15.76
N TRP A 395 21.91 -11.91 15.46
CA TRP A 395 20.77 -11.10 15.91
C TRP A 395 20.67 -11.09 17.43
N LEU A 396 20.80 -12.24 18.09
CA LEU A 396 20.83 -12.35 19.55
C LEU A 396 22.01 -11.56 20.16
N LEU A 397 23.13 -11.46 19.46
CA LEU A 397 24.31 -10.70 19.86
C LEU A 397 24.25 -9.23 19.41
N CYS A 398 23.15 -8.77 18.81
CA CYS A 398 22.99 -7.42 18.26
C CYS A 398 24.05 -7.01 17.22
N THR A 399 24.58 -7.98 16.44
CA THR A 399 25.66 -7.78 15.47
C THR A 399 25.22 -8.03 14.02
N THR A 400 23.98 -8.46 13.78
CA THR A 400 23.42 -8.57 12.42
C THR A 400 22.95 -7.21 11.91
N HIS A 401 22.88 -7.10 10.59
CA HIS A 401 22.27 -5.98 9.88
C HIS A 401 20.94 -6.37 9.20
N HIS A 402 20.34 -7.50 9.61
CA HIS A 402 19.05 -7.97 9.14
C HIS A 402 17.98 -7.85 10.21
N THR A 403 16.80 -7.44 9.82
CA THR A 403 15.65 -7.40 10.74
C THR A 403 15.22 -8.81 11.12
N LEU A 404 14.72 -8.99 12.35
CA LEU A 404 14.24 -10.30 12.81
C LEU A 404 13.20 -10.88 11.85
N ILE A 405 12.35 -10.03 11.28
CA ILE A 405 11.32 -10.48 10.35
C ILE A 405 11.91 -10.97 9.01
N ALA A 406 12.96 -10.35 8.51
CA ALA A 406 13.65 -10.84 7.31
C ALA A 406 14.23 -12.23 7.55
N LEU A 407 14.90 -12.45 8.70
CA LEU A 407 15.41 -13.76 9.09
C LEU A 407 14.27 -14.78 9.27
N PHE A 408 13.17 -14.39 9.91
CA PHE A 408 11.98 -15.23 10.05
C PHE A 408 11.35 -15.57 8.69
N THR A 409 11.34 -14.66 7.74
CA THR A 409 10.84 -14.90 6.38
C THR A 409 11.66 -16.00 5.68
N VAL A 410 13.00 -15.98 5.81
CA VAL A 410 13.87 -17.06 5.29
C VAL A 410 13.50 -18.40 5.92
N VAL A 411 13.27 -18.43 7.24
CA VAL A 411 12.86 -19.67 7.92
C VAL A 411 11.50 -20.13 7.40
N MET A 412 10.53 -19.21 7.27
CA MET A 412 9.19 -19.52 6.79
C MET A 412 9.15 -19.95 5.33
N GLU A 413 10.08 -19.48 4.48
CA GLU A 413 10.18 -19.92 3.09
C GLU A 413 10.43 -21.44 2.99
N GLY A 414 11.14 -22.03 3.98
CA GLY A 414 11.35 -23.47 4.10
C GLY A 414 10.09 -24.26 4.49
N PHE A 415 9.07 -23.59 5.06
CA PHE A 415 7.85 -24.26 5.49
C PHE A 415 6.75 -24.18 4.41
N GLY A 416 5.74 -25.02 4.58
CA GLY A 416 4.57 -25.06 3.70
C GLY A 416 4.65 -26.19 2.68
N ALA A 417 3.83 -26.09 1.62
CA ALA A 417 3.83 -27.09 0.55
C ALA A 417 5.04 -26.90 -0.35
N GLU A 418 5.79 -27.99 -0.60
CA GLU A 418 6.88 -27.98 -1.57
C GLU A 418 6.34 -27.71 -2.98
N TYR A 419 7.07 -26.94 -3.78
CA TYR A 419 6.69 -26.63 -5.15
C TYR A 419 6.46 -27.92 -5.96
N GLY A 420 5.37 -27.96 -6.72
CA GLY A 420 4.98 -29.13 -7.53
C GLY A 420 4.38 -30.30 -6.74
N SER A 421 4.42 -30.28 -5.39
CA SER A 421 3.80 -31.35 -4.58
C SER A 421 2.27 -31.36 -4.75
N PRO A 422 1.59 -32.49 -4.48
CA PRO A 422 0.13 -32.57 -4.55
C PRO A 422 -0.58 -31.51 -3.67
N LYS A 423 -0.01 -31.18 -2.51
CA LYS A 423 -0.52 -30.13 -1.63
C LYS A 423 -0.38 -28.74 -2.24
N HIS A 424 0.75 -28.45 -2.89
CA HIS A 424 0.97 -27.19 -3.60
C HIS A 424 -0.02 -27.05 -4.76
N GLN A 425 -0.10 -28.05 -5.64
CA GLN A 425 -1.02 -28.08 -6.78
C GLN A 425 -2.47 -27.86 -6.33
N HIS A 426 -2.90 -28.52 -5.26
CA HIS A 426 -4.23 -28.34 -4.68
C HIS A 426 -4.50 -26.89 -4.21
N LEU A 427 -3.52 -26.22 -3.61
CA LEU A 427 -3.66 -24.81 -3.19
C LEU A 427 -3.72 -23.87 -4.41
N VAL A 428 -2.90 -24.12 -5.44
CA VAL A 428 -2.93 -23.35 -6.70
C VAL A 428 -4.30 -23.51 -7.37
N GLU A 429 -4.83 -24.72 -7.44
CA GLU A 429 -6.17 -24.98 -7.99
C GLU A 429 -7.26 -24.25 -7.20
N LYS A 430 -7.21 -24.24 -5.88
CA LYS A 430 -8.13 -23.45 -5.02
C LYS A 430 -8.02 -21.95 -5.28
N SER A 431 -6.82 -21.45 -5.52
CA SER A 431 -6.61 -20.06 -5.92
C SER A 431 -7.32 -19.74 -7.23
N ASN A 432 -7.18 -20.63 -8.24
CA ASN A 432 -7.86 -20.48 -9.53
C ASN A 432 -9.38 -20.56 -9.38
N GLN A 433 -9.88 -21.47 -8.53
CA GLN A 433 -11.32 -21.56 -8.22
C GLN A 433 -11.85 -20.28 -7.58
N LEU A 434 -11.13 -19.70 -6.63
CA LEU A 434 -11.52 -18.44 -6.00
C LEU A 434 -11.51 -17.28 -7.00
N GLN A 435 -10.48 -17.19 -7.85
CA GLN A 435 -10.41 -16.18 -8.91
C GLN A 435 -11.59 -16.30 -9.88
N LYS A 436 -11.96 -17.55 -10.27
CA LYS A 436 -13.13 -17.79 -11.10
C LYS A 436 -14.42 -17.34 -10.42
N GLN A 437 -14.60 -17.67 -9.13
CA GLN A 437 -15.76 -17.21 -8.36
C GLN A 437 -15.90 -15.69 -8.36
N PHE A 438 -14.79 -14.96 -8.19
CA PHE A 438 -14.80 -13.50 -8.28
C PHE A 438 -15.13 -12.99 -9.68
N ASN A 439 -14.55 -13.58 -10.73
CA ASN A 439 -14.86 -13.19 -12.11
C ASN A 439 -16.33 -13.42 -12.46
N ASP A 440 -16.88 -14.58 -12.09
CA ASP A 440 -18.28 -14.93 -12.33
C ASP A 440 -19.24 -14.01 -11.54
N MET A 441 -18.85 -13.60 -10.33
CA MET A 441 -19.65 -12.74 -9.45
C MET A 441 -19.61 -11.27 -9.88
N LEU A 442 -18.41 -10.74 -10.13
CA LEU A 442 -18.22 -9.31 -10.37
C LEU A 442 -18.46 -8.93 -11.85
N GLY A 443 -18.09 -9.78 -12.80
CA GLY A 443 -18.19 -9.43 -14.22
C GLY A 443 -17.46 -8.12 -14.56
N ASP A 444 -18.08 -7.33 -15.46
CA ASP A 444 -17.54 -6.06 -15.95
C ASP A 444 -18.04 -4.83 -15.17
N ASP A 445 -19.03 -4.98 -14.30
CA ASP A 445 -19.74 -3.90 -13.61
C ASP A 445 -19.82 -4.08 -12.08
N GLY A 446 -19.16 -5.12 -11.55
CA GLY A 446 -19.18 -5.46 -10.13
C GLY A 446 -17.97 -4.92 -9.36
N ILE A 447 -18.24 -4.52 -8.12
CA ILE A 447 -17.23 -4.14 -7.12
C ILE A 447 -17.45 -5.00 -5.87
N PHE A 448 -16.34 -5.50 -5.31
CA PHE A 448 -16.33 -6.16 -4.01
C PHE A 448 -15.75 -5.22 -2.95
N LEU A 449 -16.55 -4.87 -1.93
CA LEU A 449 -16.14 -4.07 -0.78
C LEU A 449 -15.71 -4.99 0.37
N TYR A 450 -14.50 -4.74 0.87
CA TYR A 450 -13.86 -5.63 1.84
C TYR A 450 -12.94 -4.84 2.78
N PRO A 451 -12.74 -5.25 4.04
CA PRO A 451 -11.72 -4.64 4.89
C PRO A 451 -10.34 -4.69 4.21
N THR A 452 -9.60 -3.59 4.24
CA THR A 452 -8.23 -3.56 3.70
C THR A 452 -7.29 -4.33 4.61
N HIS A 453 -7.48 -4.20 5.91
CA HIS A 453 -6.76 -4.91 6.97
C HIS A 453 -7.73 -5.15 8.14
N PRO A 454 -7.58 -6.24 8.91
CA PRO A 454 -8.54 -6.54 9.96
C PRO A 454 -8.46 -5.63 11.20
N THR A 455 -7.33 -4.98 11.45
CA THR A 455 -7.16 -4.09 12.61
C THR A 455 -6.61 -2.73 12.20
N PRO A 456 -6.89 -1.64 12.93
CA PRO A 456 -6.16 -0.38 12.80
C PRO A 456 -4.66 -0.58 12.98
N ALA A 457 -3.86 0.48 12.77
CA ALA A 457 -2.40 0.41 12.88
C ALA A 457 -1.94 -0.19 14.22
N PRO A 458 -1.30 -1.36 14.24
CA PRO A 458 -0.80 -1.97 15.48
C PRO A 458 0.44 -1.22 16.00
N PHE A 459 0.86 -1.55 17.21
CA PHE A 459 2.13 -1.08 17.75
C PHE A 459 3.33 -1.61 16.95
N HIS A 460 4.47 -0.93 17.04
CA HIS A 460 5.72 -1.43 16.46
C HIS A 460 6.05 -2.84 16.97
N ASN A 461 6.53 -3.69 16.08
CA ASN A 461 6.83 -5.12 16.29
C ASN A 461 5.59 -6.01 16.57
N GLU A 462 4.41 -5.48 16.84
CA GLU A 462 3.17 -6.27 17.00
C GLU A 462 2.83 -7.10 15.73
N PRO A 463 3.17 -6.67 14.51
CA PRO A 463 3.04 -7.49 13.30
C PRO A 463 3.69 -8.88 13.38
N LEU A 464 4.74 -9.07 14.17
CA LEU A 464 5.37 -10.38 14.38
C LEU A 464 4.43 -11.43 14.99
N ILE A 465 3.43 -10.98 15.75
CA ILE A 465 2.43 -11.85 16.38
C ILE A 465 1.21 -12.08 15.47
N LYS A 466 1.04 -11.21 14.48
CA LYS A 466 -0.09 -11.21 13.53
C LYS A 466 0.38 -11.31 12.07
N PRO A 467 1.33 -12.20 11.73
CA PRO A 467 2.06 -12.15 10.45
C PRO A 467 1.16 -12.29 9.23
N PHE A 468 -0.01 -12.93 9.37
CA PHE A 468 -0.89 -13.27 8.25
C PHE A 468 -2.01 -12.27 7.99
N ASN A 469 -2.10 -11.17 8.75
CA ASN A 469 -3.15 -10.16 8.55
C ASN A 469 -3.08 -9.48 7.16
N PHE A 470 -1.89 -9.46 6.53
CA PHE A 470 -1.71 -8.96 5.16
C PHE A 470 -2.56 -9.70 4.13
N SER A 471 -3.02 -10.91 4.45
CA SER A 471 -3.77 -11.77 3.52
C SER A 471 -5.10 -11.16 3.05
N TYR A 472 -5.66 -10.21 3.80
CA TYR A 472 -6.83 -9.41 3.40
C TYR A 472 -6.58 -8.62 2.11
N ALA A 473 -5.37 -8.12 1.92
CA ALA A 473 -4.95 -7.43 0.72
C ALA A 473 -4.25 -8.37 -0.29
N GLY A 474 -3.36 -9.23 0.20
CA GLY A 474 -2.50 -10.08 -0.63
C GLY A 474 -3.24 -11.02 -1.58
N ILE A 475 -4.44 -11.47 -1.22
CA ILE A 475 -5.24 -12.37 -2.06
C ILE A 475 -5.57 -11.76 -3.43
N PHE A 476 -5.78 -10.44 -3.52
CA PHE A 476 -6.11 -9.77 -4.78
C PHE A 476 -4.89 -9.52 -5.66
N ASN A 477 -3.67 -9.60 -5.11
CA ASN A 477 -2.44 -9.58 -5.89
C ASN A 477 -2.32 -10.82 -6.78
N ILE A 478 -2.46 -12.00 -6.20
CA ILE A 478 -2.34 -13.27 -6.94
C ILE A 478 -3.47 -13.50 -7.94
N MET A 479 -4.57 -12.75 -7.85
CA MET A 479 -5.63 -12.71 -8.86
C MET A 479 -5.36 -11.68 -9.95
N GLY A 480 -4.40 -10.77 -9.78
CA GLY A 480 -4.12 -9.68 -10.72
C GLY A 480 -5.22 -8.61 -10.79
N PHE A 481 -6.10 -8.54 -9.80
CA PHE A 481 -7.24 -7.62 -9.75
C PHE A 481 -6.84 -6.22 -9.30
N PRO A 482 -7.45 -5.14 -9.84
CA PRO A 482 -7.30 -3.80 -9.31
C PRO A 482 -7.99 -3.70 -7.94
N ALA A 483 -7.35 -2.97 -7.04
CA ALA A 483 -7.91 -2.72 -5.72
C ALA A 483 -7.52 -1.32 -5.22
N THR A 484 -8.51 -0.55 -4.77
CA THR A 484 -8.33 0.80 -4.23
C THR A 484 -8.66 0.82 -2.75
N HIS A 485 -7.71 1.21 -1.91
CA HIS A 485 -8.00 1.52 -0.52
C HIS A 485 -8.70 2.88 -0.40
N ILE A 486 -9.71 2.95 0.45
CA ILE A 486 -10.58 4.11 0.69
C ILE A 486 -10.60 4.38 2.19
N PRO A 487 -10.02 5.50 2.66
CA PRO A 487 -10.12 5.90 4.06
C PRO A 487 -11.53 6.38 4.39
N LEU A 488 -12.00 6.04 5.58
CA LEU A 488 -13.34 6.36 6.07
C LEU A 488 -13.30 7.12 7.41
N GLY A 489 -12.27 7.94 7.59
CA GLY A 489 -12.06 8.72 8.81
C GLY A 489 -11.26 7.97 9.88
N LEU A 490 -11.47 8.35 11.13
CA LEU A 490 -10.78 7.79 12.29
C LEU A 490 -11.72 6.90 13.11
N GLY A 491 -11.17 5.78 13.60
CA GLY A 491 -11.87 4.91 14.55
C GLY A 491 -11.77 5.42 16.00
N SER A 492 -12.33 4.65 16.92
CA SER A 492 -12.40 4.98 18.36
C SER A 492 -11.03 5.18 19.03
N GLU A 493 -9.94 4.65 18.45
CA GLU A 493 -8.56 4.87 18.94
C GLU A 493 -7.91 6.14 18.37
N GLY A 494 -8.63 6.96 17.58
CA GLY A 494 -8.05 8.10 16.85
C GLY A 494 -7.11 7.70 15.71
N LEU A 495 -7.17 6.45 15.26
CA LEU A 495 -6.38 5.92 14.17
C LEU A 495 -7.24 5.76 12.90
N PRO A 496 -6.65 5.94 11.70
CA PRO A 496 -7.37 5.74 10.46
C PRO A 496 -7.99 4.36 10.32
N ILE A 497 -9.19 4.32 9.75
CA ILE A 497 -9.90 3.13 9.34
C ILE A 497 -10.40 3.26 7.90
N GLY A 498 -10.74 2.15 7.26
CA GLY A 498 -11.22 2.17 5.89
C GLY A 498 -11.43 0.77 5.33
N ILE A 499 -11.75 0.73 4.05
CA ILE A 499 -12.03 -0.48 3.28
C ILE A 499 -11.29 -0.46 1.94
N GLN A 500 -11.32 -1.56 1.21
CA GLN A 500 -10.88 -1.60 -0.17
C GLN A 500 -12.03 -1.95 -1.11
N ALA A 501 -12.05 -1.29 -2.26
CA ALA A 501 -12.90 -1.62 -3.40
C ALA A 501 -12.08 -2.43 -4.40
N VAL A 502 -12.56 -3.62 -4.77
CA VAL A 502 -11.87 -4.57 -5.66
C VAL A 502 -12.73 -4.82 -6.90
N GLY A 503 -12.13 -4.74 -8.08
CA GLY A 503 -12.75 -5.06 -9.36
C GLY A 503 -12.09 -6.27 -10.03
N THR A 504 -12.66 -6.76 -11.12
CA THR A 504 -11.97 -7.70 -12.02
C THR A 504 -10.93 -6.98 -12.86
N TYR A 505 -10.04 -7.74 -13.52
CA TYR A 505 -8.98 -7.19 -14.37
C TYR A 505 -9.53 -6.16 -15.38
N GLY A 506 -8.89 -5.00 -15.46
CA GLY A 506 -9.26 -3.90 -16.36
C GLY A 506 -10.32 -2.94 -15.79
N ASN A 507 -10.90 -3.23 -14.62
CA ASN A 507 -11.93 -2.41 -13.98
C ASN A 507 -11.36 -1.42 -12.94
N ASP A 508 -10.14 -0.95 -13.15
CA ASP A 508 -9.46 0.05 -12.31
C ASP A 508 -10.31 1.32 -12.16
N HIS A 509 -10.93 1.77 -13.25
CA HIS A 509 -11.82 2.95 -13.26
C HIS A 509 -13.00 2.83 -12.30
N LEU A 510 -13.57 1.62 -12.14
CA LEU A 510 -14.69 1.40 -11.22
C LEU A 510 -14.25 1.52 -9.77
N THR A 511 -13.10 0.93 -9.41
CA THR A 511 -12.60 0.97 -8.04
C THR A 511 -12.16 2.38 -7.63
N ILE A 512 -11.59 3.15 -8.55
CA ILE A 512 -11.23 4.55 -8.33
C ILE A 512 -12.49 5.43 -8.26
N ALA A 513 -13.50 5.21 -9.14
CA ALA A 513 -14.75 5.95 -9.09
C ALA A 513 -15.50 5.72 -7.76
N MET A 514 -15.49 4.49 -7.23
CA MET A 514 -16.02 4.20 -5.90
C MET A 514 -15.27 4.99 -4.82
N ALA A 515 -13.93 5.11 -4.92
CA ALA A 515 -13.16 5.90 -3.98
C ALA A 515 -13.53 7.39 -4.03
N VAL A 516 -13.66 7.96 -5.23
CA VAL A 516 -14.11 9.36 -5.43
C VAL A 516 -15.51 9.58 -4.87
N GLU A 517 -16.42 8.63 -5.06
CA GLU A 517 -17.78 8.73 -4.55
C GLU A 517 -17.84 8.69 -3.02
N LEU A 518 -17.11 7.77 -2.40
CA LEU A 518 -17.09 7.62 -0.95
C LEU A 518 -16.35 8.77 -0.26
N GLU A 519 -15.31 9.36 -0.90
CA GLU A 519 -14.65 10.56 -0.38
C GLU A 519 -15.62 11.72 -0.18
N LYS A 520 -16.52 11.97 -1.13
CA LYS A 520 -17.51 13.06 -1.06
C LYS A 520 -18.40 12.98 0.19
N THR A 521 -18.70 11.77 0.62
CA THR A 521 -19.65 11.54 1.73
C THR A 521 -18.95 11.33 3.06
N PHE A 522 -17.84 10.60 3.07
CA PHE A 522 -17.13 10.22 4.29
C PHE A 522 -15.91 11.08 4.59
N GLY A 523 -15.56 12.04 3.72
CA GLY A 523 -14.50 13.03 3.91
C GLY A 523 -13.07 12.52 3.66
N GLY A 524 -12.87 11.21 3.48
CA GLY A 524 -11.57 10.64 3.12
C GLY A 524 -10.46 10.86 4.16
N TRP A 525 -9.36 11.50 3.73
CA TRP A 525 -8.22 11.79 4.59
C TRP A 525 -8.55 12.83 5.65
N VAL A 526 -8.19 12.54 6.88
CA VAL A 526 -8.24 13.46 8.03
C VAL A 526 -6.81 13.80 8.41
N ALA A 527 -6.45 15.08 8.47
CA ALA A 527 -5.10 15.49 8.83
C ALA A 527 -4.72 15.00 10.25
N PRO A 528 -3.50 14.45 10.46
CA PRO A 528 -3.00 14.18 11.81
C PRO A 528 -3.01 15.46 12.67
N ALA A 529 -3.10 15.29 14.00
CA ALA A 529 -3.16 16.41 14.97
C ALA A 529 -4.45 17.27 14.94
N VAL A 530 -5.49 16.87 14.22
CA VAL A 530 -6.82 17.41 14.48
C VAL A 530 -7.33 16.75 15.77
N SER A 531 -7.47 17.53 16.84
CA SER A 531 -8.18 17.06 18.06
C SER A 531 -9.63 16.83 17.67
N VAL A 532 -10.08 15.58 17.73
CA VAL A 532 -11.49 15.20 17.60
C VAL A 532 -12.23 15.56 18.88
#